data_74c68e5c6e39dbb0a6cbafb7c280ad44
#
_entry.id   74c68e5c6e39dbb0a6cbafb7c280ad44
#
_cell.length_a   1.000
_cell.length_b   1.000
_cell.length_c   1.000
_cell.angle_alpha   90.00
_cell.angle_beta   90.00
_cell.angle_gamma   90.00
#
_symmetry.space_group_name_H-M   'P 1'
#
loop_
_entity.id
_entity.type
_entity.pdbx_description
1 polymer ?
#
loop_
_entity_poly.entity_id
_entity_poly.type
_entity_poly.pdbx_seq_one_letter_code
_entity_poly.pdbx_strand_id
1 'polypeptide(L)'
;MCSSDLSTAAIVQGAIGANQAFAFDLSAACSGLVYGLSVATSLLTRYRRGIVIGAEVLSKLVDWHDRTTAVLFGDGAAGVMIERTSDAIGLAGEELRTFGDKGENLVAGQFGNSNPFSGEISSLDPYFHQNGREVYNFATREVPEALESALKKAKVAADDVDFYLLHQANARIVSSIAKRFGQPIDKFPMNMGTNGNTSAASIGILLDELREAGIIHPGQTIAFVGFGGGLTVGAQIWKI
;
A
#
# COMPACT_ATOMS: atom_id res chain seq x y z
N MET A 1 -7.39 -9.55 -3.22
CA MET A 1 -7.06 -10.60 -4.22
C MET A 1 -8.23 -10.78 -5.15
N CYS A 2 -8.02 -10.59 -6.44
CA CYS A 2 -9.06 -10.87 -7.43
C CYS A 2 -9.28 -12.38 -7.49
N SER A 3 -10.40 -12.83 -6.99
CA SER A 3 -10.85 -14.22 -7.12
C SER A 3 -11.67 -14.44 -8.40
N SER A 4 -11.73 -13.45 -9.28
CA SER A 4 -12.44 -13.54 -10.57
C SER A 4 -11.45 -13.40 -11.72
N ASP A 5 -11.67 -14.13 -12.80
CA ASP A 5 -10.92 -13.99 -14.06
C ASP A 5 -11.17 -12.62 -14.74
N LEU A 6 -12.02 -11.79 -14.16
CA LEU A 6 -12.34 -10.45 -14.64
C LEU A 6 -11.56 -9.40 -13.84
N SER A 7 -10.84 -8.55 -14.55
CA SER A 7 -10.11 -7.44 -13.95
C SER A 7 -11.06 -6.44 -13.29
N THR A 8 -10.86 -6.19 -12.00
CA THR A 8 -11.61 -5.16 -11.26
C THR A 8 -11.34 -3.77 -11.85
N ALA A 9 -10.10 -3.52 -12.27
CA ALA A 9 -9.75 -2.28 -12.94
C ALA A 9 -10.52 -2.06 -14.25
N ALA A 10 -10.79 -3.14 -15.02
CA ALA A 10 -11.61 -3.04 -16.23
C ALA A 10 -13.07 -2.70 -15.92
N ILE A 11 -13.64 -3.27 -14.83
CA ILE A 11 -15.00 -2.93 -14.37
C ILE A 11 -15.07 -1.45 -13.98
N VAL A 12 -14.10 -0.97 -13.20
CA VAL A 12 -14.02 0.44 -12.80
C VAL A 12 -13.87 1.35 -14.01
N GLN A 13 -12.98 1.01 -14.95
CA GLN A 13 -12.77 1.76 -16.19
C GLN A 13 -14.07 1.94 -16.97
N GLY A 14 -14.87 0.87 -17.12
CA GLY A 14 -16.19 0.92 -17.77
C GLY A 14 -17.19 1.80 -16.99
N ALA A 15 -17.24 1.64 -15.67
CA ALA A 15 -18.17 2.37 -14.80
C ALA A 15 -17.94 3.89 -14.81
N ILE A 16 -16.68 4.34 -14.90
CA ILE A 16 -16.34 5.77 -14.97
C ILE A 16 -16.34 6.33 -16.41
N GLY A 17 -16.67 5.52 -17.41
CA GLY A 17 -16.73 5.94 -18.82
C GLY A 17 -15.36 6.26 -19.45
N ALA A 18 -14.27 5.75 -18.91
CA ALA A 18 -12.92 6.00 -19.40
C ALA A 18 -12.56 5.13 -20.63
N ASN A 19 -13.38 5.18 -21.66
CA ASN A 19 -13.37 4.26 -22.82
C ASN A 19 -12.08 4.25 -23.65
N GLN A 20 -11.21 5.24 -23.49
CA GLN A 20 -9.91 5.32 -24.16
C GLN A 20 -8.75 4.85 -23.26
N ALA A 21 -9.02 4.54 -22.00
CA ALA A 21 -8.01 4.04 -21.07
C ALA A 21 -7.91 2.52 -21.16
N PHE A 22 -6.68 2.00 -21.07
CA PHE A 22 -6.49 0.60 -20.70
C PHE A 22 -6.48 0.46 -19.17
N ALA A 23 -6.85 -0.71 -18.67
CA ALA A 23 -6.93 -0.98 -17.26
C ALA A 23 -6.46 -2.41 -16.95
N PHE A 24 -5.83 -2.61 -15.82
CA PHE A 24 -5.38 -3.90 -15.33
C PHE A 24 -5.23 -3.88 -13.81
N ASP A 25 -5.31 -5.05 -13.19
CA ASP A 25 -5.07 -5.22 -11.75
C ASP A 25 -3.60 -5.51 -11.49
N LEU A 26 -3.10 -5.00 -10.36
CA LEU A 26 -1.78 -5.26 -9.83
C LEU A 26 -1.90 -5.77 -8.40
N SER A 27 -1.14 -6.80 -8.06
CA SER A 27 -1.15 -7.39 -6.72
C SER A 27 0.20 -7.21 -6.04
N ALA A 28 0.23 -6.42 -4.95
CA ALA A 28 1.35 -6.29 -4.03
C ALA A 28 0.84 -6.06 -2.59
N ALA A 29 -0.35 -6.59 -2.27
CA ALA A 29 -1.01 -6.47 -0.97
C ALA A 29 -0.94 -5.03 -0.41
N CYS A 30 -0.58 -4.85 0.86
CA CYS A 30 -0.53 -3.53 1.51
C CYS A 30 0.47 -2.54 0.88
N SER A 31 1.41 -3.02 0.05
CA SER A 31 2.30 -2.17 -0.76
C SER A 31 1.68 -1.77 -2.10
N GLY A 32 0.47 -2.24 -2.41
CA GLY A 32 -0.16 -2.15 -3.73
C GLY A 32 -0.23 -0.74 -4.29
N LEU A 33 -0.58 0.27 -3.47
CA LEU A 33 -0.61 1.66 -3.94
C LEU A 33 0.79 2.15 -4.37
N VAL A 34 1.81 1.89 -3.56
CA VAL A 34 3.20 2.34 -3.84
C VAL A 34 3.75 1.64 -5.07
N TYR A 35 3.56 0.33 -5.20
CA TYR A 35 3.96 -0.44 -6.38
C TYR A 35 3.18 0.00 -7.62
N GLY A 36 1.88 0.24 -7.47
CA GLY A 36 1.02 0.75 -8.55
C GLY A 36 1.46 2.13 -9.04
N LEU A 37 1.83 3.04 -8.12
CA LEU A 37 2.37 4.36 -8.46
C LEU A 37 3.71 4.26 -9.20
N SER A 38 4.59 3.34 -8.83
CA SER A 38 5.84 3.08 -9.56
C SER A 38 5.58 2.66 -11.00
N VAL A 39 4.70 1.67 -11.19
CA VAL A 39 4.31 1.20 -12.53
C VAL A 39 3.65 2.33 -13.34
N ALA A 40 2.69 3.04 -12.74
CA ALA A 40 1.97 4.11 -13.42
C ALA A 40 2.90 5.27 -13.81
N THR A 41 3.84 5.66 -12.94
CA THR A 41 4.85 6.69 -13.25
C THR A 41 5.72 6.29 -14.43
N SER A 42 6.15 5.03 -14.50
CA SER A 42 6.91 4.51 -15.63
C SER A 42 6.10 4.57 -16.93
N LEU A 43 4.79 4.36 -16.88
CA LEU A 43 3.88 4.42 -18.02
C LEU A 43 3.60 5.86 -18.49
N LEU A 44 3.81 6.89 -17.66
CA LEU A 44 3.66 8.30 -18.06
C LEU A 44 4.65 8.73 -19.18
N THR A 45 5.69 7.94 -19.43
CA THR A 45 6.53 8.15 -20.62
C THR A 45 5.74 8.01 -21.92
N ARG A 46 4.68 7.20 -21.93
CA ARG A 46 3.83 6.88 -23.09
C ARG A 46 2.44 7.50 -23.00
N TYR A 47 1.91 7.67 -21.78
CA TYR A 47 0.56 8.15 -21.51
C TYR A 47 0.62 9.47 -20.74
N ARG A 48 -0.42 10.29 -20.89
CA ARG A 48 -0.45 11.59 -20.22
C ARG A 48 -0.89 11.50 -18.78
N ARG A 49 -1.86 10.63 -18.49
CA ARG A 49 -2.50 10.50 -17.17
C ARG A 49 -2.66 9.05 -16.79
N GLY A 50 -2.63 8.78 -15.49
CA GLY A 50 -2.95 7.50 -14.90
C GLY A 50 -3.68 7.69 -13.58
N ILE A 51 -4.49 6.71 -13.20
CA ILE A 51 -5.08 6.60 -11.87
C ILE A 51 -4.67 5.27 -11.28
N VAL A 52 -4.20 5.29 -10.04
CA VAL A 52 -3.89 4.10 -9.24
C VAL A 52 -4.89 4.03 -8.10
N ILE A 53 -5.61 2.93 -7.99
CA ILE A 53 -6.66 2.75 -7.00
C ILE A 53 -6.28 1.58 -6.10
N GLY A 54 -6.18 1.81 -4.78
CA GLY A 54 -6.20 0.78 -3.76
C GLY A 54 -7.64 0.57 -3.32
N ALA A 55 -8.14 -0.67 -3.40
CA ALA A 55 -9.52 -0.99 -3.01
C ALA A 55 -9.57 -2.38 -2.37
N GLU A 56 -10.05 -2.44 -1.15
CA GLU A 56 -10.01 -3.65 -0.33
C GLU A 56 -11.33 -3.87 0.40
N VAL A 57 -11.75 -5.12 0.46
CA VAL A 57 -12.89 -5.59 1.27
C VAL A 57 -12.37 -6.72 2.17
N LEU A 58 -11.57 -6.34 3.17
CA LEU A 58 -10.90 -7.28 4.07
C LEU A 58 -11.87 -7.94 5.05
N SER A 59 -13.01 -7.30 5.31
CA SER A 59 -14.09 -7.87 6.12
C SER A 59 -14.56 -9.25 5.65
N LYS A 60 -14.35 -9.58 4.37
CA LYS A 60 -14.66 -10.90 3.79
C LYS A 60 -13.63 -11.98 4.09
N LEU A 61 -12.42 -11.57 4.48
CA LEU A 61 -11.29 -12.46 4.70
C LEU A 61 -10.96 -12.62 6.19
N VAL A 62 -11.62 -11.87 7.06
CA VAL A 62 -11.42 -11.91 8.50
C VAL A 62 -12.25 -13.03 9.13
N ASP A 63 -11.63 -13.86 9.96
CA ASP A 63 -12.37 -14.70 10.88
C ASP A 63 -12.88 -13.85 12.04
N TRP A 64 -14.19 -13.59 12.05
CA TRP A 64 -14.84 -12.77 13.08
C TRP A 64 -14.82 -13.41 14.48
N HIS A 65 -14.45 -14.68 14.60
CA HIS A 65 -14.24 -15.37 15.87
C HIS A 65 -12.80 -15.24 16.39
N ASP A 66 -11.85 -14.89 15.53
CA ASP A 66 -10.46 -14.62 15.91
C ASP A 66 -10.26 -13.15 16.26
N ARG A 67 -10.25 -12.82 17.55
CA ARG A 67 -10.05 -11.45 18.05
C ARG A 67 -8.64 -10.91 17.81
N THR A 68 -7.69 -11.73 17.36
CA THR A 68 -6.33 -11.27 17.05
C THR A 68 -6.25 -10.60 15.68
N THR A 69 -7.20 -10.88 14.80
CA THR A 69 -7.29 -10.32 13.45
C THR A 69 -8.54 -9.48 13.23
N ALA A 70 -9.70 -9.89 13.79
CA ALA A 70 -10.99 -9.25 13.57
C ALA A 70 -11.05 -7.76 13.90
N VAL A 71 -10.24 -7.31 14.87
CA VAL A 71 -10.23 -5.91 15.35
C VAL A 71 -9.23 -5.02 14.60
N LEU A 72 -8.49 -5.57 13.64
CA LEU A 72 -7.39 -4.86 12.99
C LEU A 72 -7.77 -4.28 11.63
N PHE A 73 -8.60 -5.01 10.86
CA PHE A 73 -8.83 -4.72 9.45
C PHE A 73 -10.09 -3.90 9.21
N GLY A 74 -10.04 -3.09 8.16
CA GLY A 74 -11.16 -2.32 7.64
C GLY A 74 -11.29 -2.44 6.14
N ASP A 75 -12.45 -2.08 5.62
CA ASP A 75 -12.73 -1.96 4.19
C ASP A 75 -12.52 -0.51 3.74
N GLY A 76 -12.04 -0.33 2.53
CA GLY A 76 -11.85 1.02 1.99
C GLY A 76 -11.32 1.04 0.57
N ALA A 77 -11.47 2.18 -0.06
CA ALA A 77 -10.92 2.46 -1.38
C ALA A 77 -10.46 3.91 -1.48
N ALA A 78 -9.32 4.11 -2.12
CA ALA A 78 -8.82 5.43 -2.46
C ALA A 78 -8.02 5.38 -3.76
N GLY A 79 -8.00 6.49 -4.50
CA GLY A 79 -7.28 6.60 -5.75
C GLY A 79 -6.37 7.82 -5.80
N VAL A 80 -5.24 7.68 -6.48
CA VAL A 80 -4.30 8.77 -6.76
C VAL A 80 -4.22 8.95 -8.26
N MET A 81 -4.56 10.13 -8.74
CA MET A 81 -4.35 10.53 -10.13
C MET A 81 -2.96 11.13 -10.28
N ILE A 82 -2.23 10.65 -11.27
CA ILE A 82 -0.94 11.21 -11.65
C ILE A 82 -0.98 11.70 -13.10
N GLU A 83 -0.27 12.77 -13.38
CA GLU A 83 -0.18 13.35 -14.72
C GLU A 83 1.29 13.66 -15.04
N ARG A 84 1.65 13.47 -16.29
CA ARG A 84 2.95 13.95 -16.80
C ARG A 84 3.00 15.47 -16.83
N THR A 85 3.98 16.05 -16.16
CA THR A 85 4.23 17.48 -16.15
C THR A 85 5.66 17.79 -16.59
N SER A 86 5.91 19.04 -16.99
CA SER A 86 7.26 19.59 -17.20
C SER A 86 7.82 20.25 -15.93
N ASP A 87 7.02 20.35 -14.88
CA ASP A 87 7.41 20.99 -13.63
C ASP A 87 8.39 20.10 -12.84
N ALA A 88 9.16 20.70 -11.96
CA ALA A 88 10.13 19.98 -11.13
C ALA A 88 9.46 19.33 -9.88
N ILE A 89 8.26 18.75 -10.10
CA ILE A 89 7.47 18.01 -9.10
C ILE A 89 7.29 16.56 -9.52
N GLY A 90 6.81 15.72 -8.63
CA GLY A 90 6.54 14.29 -8.88
C GLY A 90 7.46 13.36 -8.12
N LEU A 91 7.60 12.13 -8.61
CA LEU A 91 8.44 11.10 -8.00
C LEU A 91 9.94 11.46 -8.12
N ALA A 92 10.56 11.79 -6.98
CA ALA A 92 11.97 12.17 -6.91
C ALA A 92 12.91 10.96 -6.67
N GLY A 93 12.43 9.94 -5.98
CA GLY A 93 13.20 8.72 -5.71
C GLY A 93 12.36 7.62 -5.12
N GLU A 94 12.75 6.37 -5.39
CA GLU A 94 12.02 5.21 -4.87
C GLU A 94 12.93 4.03 -4.54
N GLU A 95 12.46 3.19 -3.65
CA GLU A 95 13.00 1.87 -3.33
C GLU A 95 11.88 0.87 -3.19
N LEU A 96 11.92 -0.22 -3.95
CA LEU A 96 10.98 -1.33 -3.88
C LEU A 96 11.74 -2.63 -3.62
N ARG A 97 11.31 -3.42 -2.64
CA ARG A 97 11.92 -4.71 -2.29
C ARG A 97 10.87 -5.77 -2.02
N THR A 98 11.18 -7.00 -2.39
CA THR A 98 10.33 -8.18 -2.15
C THR A 98 11.15 -9.29 -1.49
N PHE A 99 10.54 -9.94 -0.49
CA PHE A 99 11.11 -11.01 0.33
C PHE A 99 10.19 -12.23 0.27
N GLY A 100 10.20 -12.92 -0.85
CA GLY A 100 9.30 -14.03 -1.14
C GLY A 100 9.46 -15.24 -0.20
N ASP A 101 10.66 -15.41 0.37
CA ASP A 101 10.97 -16.41 1.39
C ASP A 101 10.22 -16.19 2.72
N LYS A 102 9.61 -15.04 2.91
CA LYS A 102 8.84 -14.68 4.12
C LYS A 102 7.34 -14.60 3.89
N GLY A 103 6.86 -15.03 2.72
CA GLY A 103 5.46 -14.89 2.31
C GLY A 103 4.47 -15.59 3.25
N GLU A 104 4.85 -16.68 3.87
CA GLU A 104 4.03 -17.43 4.81
C GLU A 104 3.65 -16.66 6.09
N ASN A 105 4.37 -15.57 6.41
CA ASN A 105 4.09 -14.78 7.60
C ASN A 105 2.86 -13.88 7.47
N LEU A 106 2.32 -13.71 6.26
CA LEU A 106 1.15 -12.88 6.01
C LEU A 106 0.39 -13.43 4.79
N VAL A 107 -0.65 -14.20 5.05
CA VAL A 107 -1.43 -14.91 4.04
C VAL A 107 -2.90 -14.53 4.15
N ALA A 108 -3.55 -14.30 3.03
CA ALA A 108 -4.98 -14.04 2.97
C ALA A 108 -5.66 -15.03 2.02
N GLY A 109 -6.44 -15.95 2.60
CA GLY A 109 -7.19 -16.95 1.86
C GLY A 109 -6.30 -18.01 1.19
N GLN A 110 -6.22 -19.17 1.76
CA GLN A 110 -5.66 -20.34 1.10
C GLN A 110 -6.76 -21.05 0.33
N PHE A 111 -6.83 -20.82 -0.97
CA PHE A 111 -7.72 -21.58 -1.84
C PHE A 111 -6.98 -22.84 -2.28
N GLY A 112 -7.36 -23.98 -1.70
CA GLY A 112 -6.82 -25.26 -2.11
C GLY A 112 -7.12 -25.56 -3.59
N ASN A 113 -6.21 -26.23 -4.26
CA ASN A 113 -6.41 -26.69 -5.62
C ASN A 113 -7.41 -27.87 -5.63
N SER A 114 -8.69 -27.58 -5.42
CA SER A 114 -9.74 -28.58 -5.60
C SER A 114 -10.16 -28.59 -7.07
N ASN A 115 -9.71 -29.57 -7.82
CA ASN A 115 -10.24 -29.85 -9.14
C ASN A 115 -10.71 -31.32 -9.17
N PRO A 116 -11.60 -31.71 -10.12
CA PRO A 116 -12.13 -33.06 -10.18
C PRO A 116 -11.09 -34.18 -10.32
N PHE A 117 -9.84 -33.81 -10.62
CA PHE A 117 -8.74 -34.76 -10.86
C PHE A 117 -7.72 -34.81 -9.73
N SER A 118 -7.78 -33.91 -8.74
CA SER A 118 -6.78 -33.85 -7.66
C SER A 118 -6.94 -34.92 -6.57
N GLY A 119 -8.09 -35.59 -6.51
CA GLY A 119 -8.35 -36.64 -5.53
C GLY A 119 -8.42 -36.17 -4.06
N GLU A 120 -7.94 -34.99 -3.76
CA GLU A 120 -7.95 -34.38 -2.41
C GLU A 120 -8.73 -33.07 -2.43
N ILE A 121 -9.75 -32.98 -1.57
CA ILE A 121 -10.38 -31.69 -1.24
C ILE A 121 -9.56 -31.16 -0.08
N SER A 122 -8.58 -30.29 -0.37
CA SER A 122 -7.90 -29.57 0.70
C SER A 122 -8.92 -28.65 1.40
N SER A 123 -8.89 -28.64 2.72
CA SER A 123 -9.72 -27.73 3.52
C SER A 123 -9.46 -26.29 3.06
N LEU A 124 -10.49 -25.65 2.54
CA LEU A 124 -10.43 -24.22 2.19
C LEU A 124 -10.31 -23.42 3.48
N ASP A 125 -9.22 -22.72 3.64
CA ASP A 125 -9.10 -21.70 4.68
C ASP A 125 -9.19 -20.32 4.03
N PRO A 126 -10.38 -19.70 4.04
CA PRO A 126 -10.60 -18.41 3.38
C PRO A 126 -10.07 -17.23 4.18
N TYR A 127 -9.60 -17.46 5.39
CA TYR A 127 -9.29 -16.41 6.33
C TYR A 127 -7.88 -15.86 6.20
N PHE A 128 -7.71 -14.69 6.80
CA PHE A 128 -6.46 -13.99 6.89
C PHE A 128 -5.63 -14.50 8.08
N HIS A 129 -4.38 -14.88 7.84
CA HIS A 129 -3.44 -15.33 8.86
C HIS A 129 -2.20 -14.47 8.87
N GLN A 130 -1.72 -14.13 10.06
CA GLN A 130 -0.49 -13.39 10.22
C GLN A 130 0.35 -13.88 11.41
N ASN A 131 1.66 -13.92 11.20
CA ASN A 131 2.63 -13.95 12.29
C ASN A 131 2.97 -12.49 12.67
N GLY A 132 2.17 -11.90 13.56
CA GLY A 132 2.28 -10.49 13.91
C GLY A 132 3.66 -10.06 14.41
N ARG A 133 4.42 -10.98 15.06
CA ARG A 133 5.79 -10.73 15.53
C ARG A 133 6.76 -10.59 14.36
N GLU A 134 6.69 -11.51 13.40
CA GLU A 134 7.58 -11.47 12.23
C GLU A 134 7.25 -10.29 11.31
N VAL A 135 5.98 -9.97 11.13
CA VAL A 135 5.54 -8.78 10.38
C VAL A 135 6.04 -7.49 11.06
N TYR A 136 5.94 -7.40 12.39
CA TYR A 136 6.48 -6.27 13.15
C TYR A 136 8.01 -6.13 12.99
N ASN A 137 8.75 -7.23 13.17
CA ASN A 137 10.20 -7.26 13.03
C ASN A 137 10.63 -6.86 11.62
N PHE A 138 9.93 -7.37 10.61
CA PHE A 138 10.14 -7.03 9.21
C PHE A 138 9.92 -5.53 8.97
N ALA A 139 8.75 -5.00 9.32
CA ALA A 139 8.40 -3.63 9.06
C ALA A 139 9.38 -2.64 9.74
N THR A 140 9.70 -2.88 11.02
CA THR A 140 10.59 -1.99 11.78
C THR A 140 12.04 -2.03 11.34
N ARG A 141 12.47 -3.06 10.57
CA ARG A 141 13.79 -3.15 9.98
C ARG A 141 13.83 -2.65 8.55
N GLU A 142 12.97 -3.18 7.68
CA GLU A 142 13.07 -2.95 6.23
C GLU A 142 12.52 -1.59 5.81
N VAL A 143 11.52 -1.05 6.53
CA VAL A 143 10.96 0.27 6.18
C VAL A 143 11.97 1.41 6.33
N PRO A 144 12.70 1.55 7.45
CA PRO A 144 13.76 2.57 7.55
C PRO A 144 14.81 2.44 6.47
N GLU A 145 15.26 1.21 6.15
CA GLU A 145 16.26 0.98 5.10
C GLU A 145 15.75 1.37 3.70
N ALA A 146 14.47 1.08 3.41
CA ALA A 146 13.85 1.48 2.15
C ALA A 146 13.71 3.00 2.05
N LEU A 147 13.30 3.66 3.14
CA LEU A 147 13.22 5.12 3.22
C LEU A 147 14.57 5.78 3.00
N GLU A 148 15.64 5.32 3.68
CA GLU A 148 17.00 5.83 3.50
C GLU A 148 17.45 5.71 2.04
N SER A 149 17.19 4.56 1.41
CA SER A 149 17.51 4.33 0.01
C SER A 149 16.75 5.26 -0.92
N ALA A 150 15.44 5.42 -0.71
CA ALA A 150 14.59 6.30 -1.52
C ALA A 150 15.01 7.77 -1.39
N LEU A 151 15.29 8.25 -0.16
CA LEU A 151 15.79 9.59 0.11
C LEU A 151 17.14 9.86 -0.56
N LYS A 152 18.06 8.90 -0.48
CA LYS A 152 19.35 8.99 -1.16
C LYS A 152 19.20 9.14 -2.67
N LYS A 153 18.30 8.35 -3.29
CA LYS A 153 17.99 8.46 -4.72
C LYS A 153 17.32 9.78 -5.08
N ALA A 154 16.42 10.26 -4.21
CA ALA A 154 15.75 11.55 -4.35
C ALA A 154 16.68 12.74 -4.13
N LYS A 155 17.84 12.54 -3.49
CA LYS A 155 18.73 13.61 -3.00
C LYS A 155 18.02 14.58 -2.05
N VAL A 156 17.17 14.05 -1.17
CA VAL A 156 16.39 14.77 -0.17
C VAL A 156 16.85 14.32 1.22
N ALA A 157 17.08 15.27 2.13
CA ALA A 157 17.37 14.93 3.52
C ALA A 157 16.09 14.50 4.24
N ALA A 158 16.18 13.63 5.25
CA ALA A 158 15.03 13.19 6.01
C ALA A 158 14.28 14.36 6.69
N ASP A 159 15.01 15.38 7.13
CA ASP A 159 14.45 16.58 7.77
C ASP A 159 13.62 17.43 6.79
N ASP A 160 13.92 17.36 5.49
CA ASP A 160 13.24 18.09 4.42
C ASP A 160 11.95 17.40 3.94
N VAL A 161 11.61 16.24 4.49
CA VAL A 161 10.32 15.58 4.24
C VAL A 161 9.31 16.16 5.22
N ASP A 162 8.19 16.68 4.69
CA ASP A 162 7.13 17.26 5.49
C ASP A 162 6.31 16.16 6.19
N PHE A 163 5.90 15.12 5.45
CA PHE A 163 5.10 14.02 5.97
C PHE A 163 5.55 12.66 5.43
N TYR A 164 5.50 11.67 6.29
CA TYR A 164 5.71 10.25 6.00
C TYR A 164 4.36 9.53 6.09
N LEU A 165 3.71 9.28 4.97
CA LEU A 165 2.44 8.55 4.89
C LEU A 165 2.71 7.05 4.76
N LEU A 166 2.73 6.38 5.90
CA LEU A 166 2.94 4.95 5.98
C LEU A 166 1.62 4.19 5.81
N HIS A 167 1.71 2.97 5.28
CA HIS A 167 0.63 2.00 5.41
C HIS A 167 0.15 1.90 6.86
N GLN A 168 -1.16 1.99 7.05
CA GLN A 168 -1.83 2.08 8.34
C GLN A 168 -2.06 0.70 8.97
N ALA A 169 -0.98 -0.06 9.20
CA ALA A 169 -1.04 -1.41 9.75
C ALA A 169 -1.32 -1.43 11.25
N ASN A 170 -0.53 -0.67 12.01
CA ASN A 170 -0.57 -0.64 13.47
C ASN A 170 0.21 0.57 13.99
N ALA A 171 -0.36 1.29 14.97
CA ALA A 171 0.26 2.49 15.54
C ALA A 171 1.64 2.23 16.17
N ARG A 172 1.84 1.04 16.76
CA ARG A 172 3.14 0.66 17.35
C ARG A 172 4.22 0.51 16.28
N ILE A 173 3.88 -0.02 15.11
CA ILE A 173 4.80 -0.14 13.96
C ILE A 173 5.19 1.27 13.51
N VAL A 174 4.23 2.14 13.24
CA VAL A 174 4.48 3.52 12.79
C VAL A 174 5.37 4.28 13.80
N SER A 175 5.04 4.23 15.10
CA SER A 175 5.82 4.87 16.14
C SER A 175 7.24 4.31 16.25
N SER A 176 7.43 3.01 16.07
CA SER A 176 8.75 2.38 16.10
C SER A 176 9.59 2.76 14.90
N ILE A 177 8.97 2.88 13.71
CA ILE A 177 9.65 3.35 12.49
C ILE A 177 10.07 4.81 12.67
N ALA A 178 9.18 5.69 13.11
CA ALA A 178 9.49 7.10 13.35
C ALA A 178 10.67 7.27 14.31
N LYS A 179 10.64 6.55 15.44
CA LYS A 179 11.73 6.55 16.42
C LYS A 179 13.04 6.04 15.84
N ARG A 180 13.02 4.91 15.13
CA ARG A 180 14.22 4.31 14.53
C ARG A 180 14.80 5.18 13.43
N PHE A 181 13.93 5.83 12.67
CA PHE A 181 14.30 6.74 11.59
C PHE A 181 14.74 8.12 12.10
N GLY A 182 14.56 8.40 13.40
CA GLY A 182 15.02 9.63 14.03
C GLY A 182 14.20 10.87 13.69
N GLN A 183 12.94 10.68 13.24
CA GLN A 183 12.06 11.78 12.88
C GLN A 183 10.92 11.96 13.91
N PRO A 184 10.42 13.20 14.11
CA PRO A 184 9.31 13.47 15.02
C PRO A 184 8.04 12.72 14.59
N ILE A 185 7.29 12.21 15.57
CA ILE A 185 6.06 11.44 15.31
C ILE A 185 5.00 12.25 14.59
N ASP A 186 4.97 13.57 14.76
CA ASP A 186 4.02 14.47 14.10
C ASP A 186 4.15 14.47 12.57
N LYS A 187 5.31 14.08 12.05
CA LYS A 187 5.51 13.86 10.61
C LYS A 187 4.92 12.52 10.11
N PHE A 188 4.41 11.66 11.01
CA PHE A 188 3.85 10.35 10.71
C PHE A 188 2.36 10.29 11.07
N PRO A 189 1.49 10.95 10.31
CA PRO A 189 0.06 10.97 10.61
C PRO A 189 -0.54 9.57 10.58
N MET A 190 -1.56 9.35 11.41
CA MET A 190 -2.23 8.06 11.59
C MET A 190 -3.75 8.25 11.64
N ASN A 191 -4.49 7.40 10.91
CA ASN A 191 -5.96 7.34 10.91
C ASN A 191 -6.52 5.93 11.18
N MET A 192 -5.66 4.96 11.47
CA MET A 192 -6.05 3.57 11.71
C MET A 192 -7.00 3.38 12.90
N GLY A 193 -7.06 4.34 13.81
CA GLY A 193 -8.02 4.31 14.93
C GLY A 193 -9.48 4.42 14.47
N THR A 194 -9.71 5.04 13.32
CA THR A 194 -11.03 5.23 12.69
C THR A 194 -11.28 4.22 11.57
N ASN A 195 -10.28 4.02 10.71
CA ASN A 195 -10.44 3.27 9.46
C ASN A 195 -9.92 1.82 9.55
N GLY A 196 -9.16 1.49 10.59
CA GLY A 196 -8.44 0.21 10.67
C GLY A 196 -7.35 0.09 9.61
N ASN A 197 -6.89 -1.14 9.40
CA ASN A 197 -5.97 -1.49 8.32
C ASN A 197 -6.77 -1.79 7.04
N THR A 198 -6.76 -0.87 6.09
CA THR A 198 -7.41 -0.99 4.78
C THR A 198 -6.44 -1.39 3.67
N SER A 199 -5.34 -2.10 4.01
CA SER A 199 -4.34 -2.63 3.06
C SER A 199 -3.84 -1.56 2.07
N ALA A 200 -3.95 -1.80 0.76
CA ALA A 200 -3.48 -0.89 -0.28
C ALA A 200 -4.22 0.47 -0.30
N ALA A 201 -5.44 0.54 0.20
CA ALA A 201 -6.20 1.80 0.25
C ALA A 201 -5.70 2.77 1.34
N SER A 202 -5.03 2.26 2.38
CA SER A 202 -4.75 3.00 3.62
C SER A 202 -3.97 4.30 3.44
N ILE A 203 -2.94 4.30 2.59
CA ILE A 203 -2.13 5.50 2.30
C ILE A 203 -2.98 6.52 1.52
N GLY A 204 -3.78 6.06 0.55
CA GLY A 204 -4.63 6.93 -0.25
C GLY A 204 -5.73 7.60 0.56
N ILE A 205 -6.38 6.86 1.47
CA ILE A 205 -7.38 7.41 2.40
C ILE A 205 -6.75 8.45 3.32
N LEU A 206 -5.59 8.14 3.91
CA LEU A 206 -4.88 9.09 4.77
C LEU A 206 -4.47 10.36 4.02
N LEU A 207 -3.98 10.22 2.78
CA LEU A 207 -3.63 11.36 1.93
C LEU A 207 -4.83 12.27 1.66
N ASP A 208 -5.99 11.68 1.36
CA ASP A 208 -7.21 12.41 1.07
C ASP A 208 -7.70 13.20 2.30
N GLU A 209 -7.79 12.55 3.45
CA GLU A 209 -8.15 13.18 4.72
C GLU A 209 -7.25 14.38 5.07
N LEU A 210 -5.93 14.25 4.87
CA LEU A 210 -4.97 15.31 5.15
C LEU A 210 -5.06 16.46 4.14
N ARG A 211 -5.38 16.16 2.89
CA ARG A 211 -5.63 17.18 1.86
C ARG A 211 -6.93 17.95 2.12
N GLU A 212 -8.01 17.27 2.46
CA GLU A 212 -9.27 17.89 2.83
C GLU A 212 -9.12 18.79 4.06
N ALA A 213 -8.30 18.38 5.02
CA ALA A 213 -7.97 19.19 6.21
C ALA A 213 -7.01 20.37 5.90
N GLY A 214 -6.49 20.50 4.69
CA GLY A 214 -5.53 21.55 4.31
C GLY A 214 -4.13 21.37 4.90
N ILE A 215 -3.83 20.18 5.43
CA ILE A 215 -2.52 19.85 6.03
C ILE A 215 -1.51 19.54 4.92
N ILE A 216 -1.94 18.79 3.91
CA ILE A 216 -1.13 18.50 2.72
C ILE A 216 -1.54 19.43 1.58
N HIS A 217 -0.56 20.14 1.03
CA HIS A 217 -0.74 21.15 -0.03
C HIS A 217 0.45 21.17 -0.99
N PRO A 218 0.29 21.77 -2.19
CA PRO A 218 1.39 21.92 -3.14
C PRO A 218 2.63 22.61 -2.53
N GLY A 219 3.81 22.17 -2.95
CA GLY A 219 5.10 22.66 -2.49
C GLY A 219 5.76 21.80 -1.41
N GLN A 220 5.04 20.81 -0.88
CA GLN A 220 5.57 19.90 0.13
C GLN A 220 6.29 18.69 -0.47
N THR A 221 7.17 18.08 0.34
CA THR A 221 7.80 16.80 0.07
C THR A 221 7.18 15.73 0.94
N ILE A 222 6.63 14.67 0.32
CA ILE A 222 5.92 13.59 1.01
C ILE A 222 6.59 12.25 0.72
N ALA A 223 6.73 11.42 1.74
CA ALA A 223 7.11 10.02 1.57
C ALA A 223 5.87 9.12 1.61
N PHE A 224 5.67 8.28 0.60
CA PHE A 224 4.70 7.18 0.64
C PHE A 224 5.42 5.88 0.94
N VAL A 225 4.93 5.13 1.92
CA VAL A 225 5.59 3.90 2.37
C VAL A 225 4.59 2.77 2.56
N GLY A 226 4.62 1.80 1.65
CA GLY A 226 3.85 0.57 1.72
C GLY A 226 4.69 -0.59 2.23
N PHE A 227 4.13 -1.45 3.06
CA PHE A 227 4.77 -2.70 3.51
C PHE A 227 3.70 -3.71 3.90
N GLY A 228 3.98 -4.99 3.73
CA GLY A 228 3.03 -6.06 4.06
C GLY A 228 3.26 -7.34 3.30
N GLY A 229 2.16 -7.99 2.92
CA GLY A 229 2.17 -9.31 2.29
C GLY A 229 3.13 -9.42 1.11
N GLY A 230 3.77 -10.62 1.03
CA GLY A 230 4.75 -10.91 0.02
C GLY A 230 6.03 -11.54 0.57
N LEU A 231 6.72 -11.10 1.64
CA LEU A 231 6.61 -9.75 2.19
C LEU A 231 7.21 -8.73 1.22
N THR A 232 6.65 -7.54 1.26
CA THR A 232 7.09 -6.44 0.39
C THR A 232 7.28 -5.17 1.19
N VAL A 233 8.15 -4.29 0.73
CA VAL A 233 8.28 -2.92 1.19
C VAL A 233 8.51 -2.01 -0.01
N GLY A 234 7.90 -0.83 0.01
CA GLY A 234 8.13 0.22 -0.98
C GLY A 234 8.15 1.58 -0.31
N ALA A 235 9.11 2.39 -0.67
CA ALA A 235 9.22 3.79 -0.24
C ALA A 235 9.40 4.69 -1.46
N GLN A 236 8.64 5.77 -1.51
CA GLN A 236 8.68 6.76 -2.58
C GLN A 236 8.73 8.16 -1.99
N ILE A 237 9.56 9.03 -2.56
CA ILE A 237 9.66 10.44 -2.20
C ILE A 237 9.06 11.26 -3.32
N TRP A 238 8.03 12.01 -2.99
CA TRP A 238 7.28 12.84 -3.94
C TRP A 238 7.40 14.33 -3.59
N LYS A 239 7.63 15.15 -4.58
CA LYS A 239 7.45 16.60 -4.51
C LYS A 239 6.10 16.94 -5.12
N ILE A 240 5.21 17.57 -4.39
CA ILE A 240 3.83 17.83 -4.82
C ILE A 240 3.55 19.33 -4.98
#